data_d47990c1b58816a99a4f802718370a65
#
_entry.id   d47990c1b58816a99a4f802718370a65
#
_cell.length_a   1.000
_cell.length_b   1.000
_cell.length_c   1.000
_cell.angle_alpha   90.00
_cell.angle_beta   90.00
_cell.angle_gamma   90.00
#
_symmetry.space_group_name_H-M   'P 1'
#
loop_
_entity.id
_entity.type
_entity.pdbx_description
1 polymer ?
#
loop_
_entity_poly.entity_id
_entity_poly.type
_entity_poly.pdbx_seq_one_letter_code
_entity_poly.pdbx_strand_id
1 'polypeptide(L)'
;MTQNQFDTIPSVEVEVTNARDFLSDPETIALVDRYREECAKPPFDNSVPDLRAYEAMETVGAYGIAVLKKEGKAIGFVGVTVYTTPHFSLPVASIESIFLDIEHRKGANGLRLLNWAKWFARGKGAVGLTLTAVEGTRLEQLALRIARKTSHNFFMEV
;
A
#
# COMPACT_ATOMS: atom_id res chain seq x y z
N MET A 1 30.57 -37.25 -1.95
CA MET A 1 30.45 -35.95 -1.26
C MET A 1 29.25 -35.22 -1.85
N THR A 2 28.11 -35.35 -1.22
CA THR A 2 26.85 -34.71 -1.65
C THR A 2 26.84 -33.29 -1.11
N GLN A 3 26.98 -32.31 -2.01
CA GLN A 3 26.80 -30.91 -1.69
C GLN A 3 25.30 -30.69 -1.36
N ASN A 4 25.01 -30.44 -0.08
CA ASN A 4 23.69 -29.97 0.34
C ASN A 4 23.42 -28.59 -0.31
N GLN A 5 22.65 -28.59 -1.39
CA GLN A 5 21.96 -27.39 -1.83
C GLN A 5 20.90 -27.07 -0.77
N PHE A 6 21.24 -26.24 0.20
CA PHE A 6 20.21 -25.51 0.94
C PHE A 6 19.62 -24.52 -0.04
N ASP A 7 18.44 -24.84 -0.56
CA ASP A 7 17.58 -23.88 -1.28
C ASP A 7 17.42 -22.68 -0.35
N THR A 8 18.10 -21.59 -0.67
CA THR A 8 18.00 -20.34 0.06
C THR A 8 16.57 -19.85 -0.16
N ILE A 9 15.74 -19.88 0.87
CA ILE A 9 14.38 -19.32 0.81
C ILE A 9 14.54 -17.86 0.40
N PRO A 10 13.91 -17.42 -0.72
CA PRO A 10 14.05 -16.06 -1.20
C PRO A 10 13.69 -15.07 -0.09
N SER A 11 14.60 -14.16 0.25
CA SER A 11 14.34 -13.15 1.27
C SER A 11 13.25 -12.20 0.76
N VAL A 12 12.16 -12.08 1.51
CA VAL A 12 11.10 -11.11 1.26
C VAL A 12 11.03 -10.19 2.45
N GLU A 13 11.26 -8.90 2.23
CA GLU A 13 11.32 -7.89 3.27
C GLU A 13 10.45 -6.67 2.95
N VAL A 14 10.01 -5.98 3.98
CA VAL A 14 9.29 -4.70 3.88
C VAL A 14 10.28 -3.60 4.25
N GLU A 15 10.59 -2.74 3.30
CA GLU A 15 11.47 -1.59 3.46
C GLU A 15 10.65 -0.32 3.60
N VAL A 16 10.85 0.41 4.69
CA VAL A 16 10.23 1.74 4.88
C VAL A 16 11.02 2.77 4.07
N THR A 17 10.31 3.61 3.34
CA THR A 17 10.90 4.67 2.52
C THR A 17 10.14 5.99 2.74
N ASN A 18 10.50 7.02 2.01
CA ASN A 18 9.78 8.29 1.95
C ASN A 18 9.28 8.54 0.51
N ALA A 19 8.36 9.49 0.37
CA ALA A 19 7.73 9.78 -0.91
C ALA A 19 8.74 10.22 -1.99
N ARG A 20 9.76 11.00 -1.62
CA ARG A 20 10.79 11.47 -2.56
C ARG A 20 11.59 10.30 -3.13
N ASP A 21 12.12 9.44 -2.29
CA ASP A 21 12.92 8.29 -2.71
C ASP A 21 12.05 7.31 -3.50
N PHE A 22 10.82 7.05 -3.02
CA PHE A 22 9.86 6.18 -3.70
C PHE A 22 9.50 6.67 -5.12
N LEU A 23 9.28 7.96 -5.30
CA LEU A 23 8.93 8.56 -6.60
C LEU A 23 10.16 8.91 -7.47
N SER A 24 11.37 8.59 -7.01
CA SER A 24 12.62 8.81 -7.73
C SER A 24 13.33 7.50 -8.13
N ASP A 25 13.02 6.39 -7.48
CA ASP A 25 13.60 5.09 -7.76
C ASP A 25 12.94 4.46 -9.01
N PRO A 26 13.70 4.10 -10.05
CA PRO A 26 13.16 3.50 -11.28
C PRO A 26 12.33 2.22 -11.04
N GLU A 27 12.67 1.41 -10.04
CA GLU A 27 11.92 0.18 -9.74
C GLU A 27 10.52 0.49 -9.17
N THR A 28 10.44 1.45 -8.25
CA THR A 28 9.15 1.84 -7.66
C THR A 28 8.31 2.67 -8.63
N ILE A 29 8.92 3.50 -9.48
CA ILE A 29 8.22 4.19 -10.58
C ILE A 29 7.55 3.16 -11.49
N ALA A 30 8.26 2.10 -11.89
CA ALA A 30 7.68 1.04 -12.72
C ALA A 30 6.52 0.30 -12.03
N LEU A 31 6.54 0.16 -10.70
CA LEU A 31 5.41 -0.37 -9.93
C LEU A 31 4.22 0.59 -9.94
N VAL A 32 4.46 1.89 -9.78
CA VAL A 32 3.41 2.93 -9.82
C VAL A 32 2.75 2.98 -11.20
N ASP A 33 3.51 2.86 -12.28
CA ASP A 33 2.96 2.82 -13.63
C ASP A 33 2.02 1.63 -13.82
N ARG A 34 2.44 0.41 -13.41
CA ARG A 34 1.58 -0.77 -13.46
C ARG A 34 0.34 -0.66 -12.56
N TYR A 35 0.49 -0.07 -11.37
CA TYR A 35 -0.64 0.22 -10.48
C TYR A 35 -1.66 1.13 -11.17
N ARG A 36 -1.20 2.20 -11.82
CA ARG A 36 -2.06 3.13 -12.55
C ARG A 36 -2.78 2.45 -13.71
N GLU A 37 -2.08 1.68 -14.52
CA GLU A 37 -2.69 0.90 -15.62
C GLU A 37 -3.79 -0.04 -15.12
N GLU A 38 -3.61 -0.67 -13.97
CA GLU A 38 -4.58 -1.62 -13.41
C GLU A 38 -5.74 -0.95 -12.68
N CYS A 39 -5.47 0.10 -11.91
CA CYS A 39 -6.40 0.65 -10.92
C CYS A 39 -6.99 2.01 -11.30
N ALA A 40 -6.28 2.84 -12.08
CA ALA A 40 -6.76 4.16 -12.42
C ALA A 40 -7.91 4.10 -13.43
N LYS A 41 -8.97 4.83 -13.13
CA LYS A 41 -10.16 5.01 -13.98
C LYS A 41 -10.39 6.50 -14.19
N PRO A 42 -11.07 6.92 -15.28
CA PRO A 42 -11.47 8.31 -15.42
C PRO A 42 -12.23 8.81 -14.18
N PRO A 43 -11.98 10.05 -13.73
CA PRO A 43 -11.08 11.07 -14.30
C PRO A 43 -9.62 10.97 -13.85
N PHE A 44 -9.21 9.92 -13.13
CA PHE A 44 -7.90 9.81 -12.47
C PHE A 44 -6.82 9.12 -13.31
N ASP A 45 -7.17 8.55 -14.45
CA ASP A 45 -6.29 7.77 -15.33
C ASP A 45 -5.08 8.56 -15.88
N ASN A 46 -5.20 9.89 -16.00
CA ASN A 46 -4.12 10.77 -16.44
C ASN A 46 -3.45 11.56 -15.31
N SER A 47 -3.81 11.30 -14.04
CA SER A 47 -3.20 11.98 -12.90
C SER A 47 -1.78 11.47 -12.65
N VAL A 48 -0.94 12.34 -12.07
CA VAL A 48 0.39 11.98 -11.58
C VAL A 48 0.47 12.23 -10.07
N PRO A 49 1.27 11.45 -9.32
CA PRO A 49 1.46 11.70 -7.90
C PRO A 49 2.01 13.10 -7.64
N ASP A 50 1.42 13.81 -6.69
CA ASP A 50 1.93 15.12 -6.23
C ASP A 50 2.94 14.91 -5.09
N LEU A 51 4.22 14.93 -5.43
CA LEU A 51 5.30 14.77 -4.45
C LEU A 51 5.23 15.79 -3.31
N ARG A 52 4.87 17.06 -3.62
CA ARG A 52 4.81 18.10 -2.58
C ARG A 52 3.71 17.82 -1.56
N ALA A 53 2.57 17.32 -2.02
CA ALA A 53 1.48 16.92 -1.12
C ALA A 53 1.90 15.77 -0.21
N TYR A 54 2.58 14.75 -0.74
CA TYR A 54 3.09 13.64 0.07
C TYR A 54 4.14 14.10 1.09
N GLU A 55 5.12 14.91 0.67
CA GLU A 55 6.14 15.45 1.58
C GLU A 55 5.53 16.30 2.71
N ALA A 56 4.50 17.10 2.40
CA ALA A 56 3.79 17.87 3.42
C ALA A 56 3.10 16.95 4.45
N MET A 57 2.45 15.88 3.98
CA MET A 57 1.84 14.88 4.89
C MET A 57 2.89 14.11 5.70
N GLU A 58 4.04 13.76 5.12
CA GLU A 58 5.14 13.13 5.84
C GLU A 58 5.70 14.02 6.94
N THR A 59 5.87 15.33 6.65
CA THR A 59 6.39 16.31 7.61
C THR A 59 5.54 16.39 8.87
N VAL A 60 4.22 16.26 8.76
CA VAL A 60 3.31 16.24 9.92
C VAL A 60 3.02 14.82 10.43
N GLY A 61 3.70 13.81 9.89
CA GLY A 61 3.55 12.42 10.31
C GLY A 61 2.23 11.78 9.88
N ALA A 62 1.51 12.37 8.92
CA ALA A 62 0.22 11.92 8.43
C ALA A 62 0.29 10.94 7.24
N TYR A 63 1.48 10.63 6.75
CA TYR A 63 1.70 9.70 5.65
C TYR A 63 2.90 8.80 5.93
N GLY A 64 2.83 7.57 5.44
CA GLY A 64 3.95 6.65 5.41
C GLY A 64 3.82 5.69 4.25
N ILE A 65 4.96 5.27 3.72
CA ILE A 65 5.05 4.37 2.58
C ILE A 65 6.10 3.29 2.83
N ALA A 66 5.81 2.08 2.36
CA ALA A 66 6.76 0.98 2.39
C ALA A 66 6.74 0.19 1.08
N VAL A 67 7.89 -0.36 0.73
CA VAL A 67 8.11 -1.19 -0.45
C VAL A 67 8.35 -2.63 0.00
N LEU A 68 7.69 -3.57 -0.65
CA LEU A 68 7.98 -4.99 -0.50
C LEU A 68 9.05 -5.37 -1.50
N LYS A 69 10.16 -5.89 -1.02
CA LYS A 69 11.27 -6.37 -1.84
C LYS A 69 11.42 -7.88 -1.74
N LYS A 70 11.75 -8.50 -2.85
CA LYS A 70 12.15 -9.91 -2.94
C LYS A 70 13.50 -9.97 -3.60
N GLU A 71 14.50 -10.53 -2.88
CA GLU A 71 15.89 -10.58 -3.36
C GLU A 71 16.43 -9.20 -3.79
N GLY A 72 16.08 -8.16 -3.03
CA GLY A 72 16.47 -6.78 -3.30
C GLY A 72 15.64 -6.06 -4.37
N LYS A 73 14.74 -6.74 -5.07
CA LYS A 73 13.89 -6.19 -6.14
C LYS A 73 12.54 -5.74 -5.60
N ALA A 74 12.10 -4.55 -5.95
CA ALA A 74 10.78 -4.04 -5.58
C ALA A 74 9.67 -4.82 -6.32
N ILE A 75 8.76 -5.44 -5.54
CA ILE A 75 7.67 -6.26 -6.07
C ILE A 75 6.27 -5.74 -5.67
N GLY A 76 6.20 -4.75 -4.80
CA GLY A 76 4.94 -4.15 -4.37
C GLY A 76 5.18 -3.00 -3.40
N PHE A 77 4.11 -2.28 -3.06
CA PHE A 77 4.17 -1.16 -2.12
C PHE A 77 2.83 -0.95 -1.41
N VAL A 78 2.87 -0.18 -0.33
CA VAL A 78 1.67 0.30 0.37
C VAL A 78 1.92 1.70 0.90
N GLY A 79 1.00 2.63 0.60
CA GLY A 79 0.92 3.96 1.17
C GLY A 79 -0.23 4.06 2.16
N VAL A 80 -0.01 4.72 3.28
CA VAL A 80 -0.99 4.88 4.37
C VAL A 80 -1.08 6.33 4.78
N THR A 81 -2.28 6.88 4.79
CA THR A 81 -2.58 8.19 5.36
C THR A 81 -3.19 8.05 6.75
N VAL A 82 -2.91 9.01 7.62
CA VAL A 82 -3.54 9.12 8.95
C VAL A 82 -4.16 10.50 9.08
N TYR A 83 -5.40 10.56 9.50
CA TYR A 83 -6.11 11.81 9.72
C TYR A 83 -7.04 11.71 10.93
N THR A 84 -7.34 12.85 11.53
CA THR A 84 -8.34 12.92 12.59
C THR A 84 -9.69 13.24 11.99
N THR A 85 -10.67 12.39 12.24
CA THR A 85 -12.05 12.65 11.81
C THR A 85 -12.63 13.78 12.68
N PRO A 86 -12.97 14.95 12.13
CA PRO A 86 -13.46 16.07 12.95
C PRO A 86 -14.73 15.74 13.71
N HIS A 87 -15.61 14.94 13.10
CA HIS A 87 -16.89 14.56 13.70
C HIS A 87 -16.75 13.71 14.98
N PHE A 88 -15.73 12.84 15.04
CA PHE A 88 -15.51 11.96 16.20
C PHE A 88 -14.25 12.31 16.99
N SER A 89 -13.43 13.24 16.51
CA SER A 89 -12.13 13.61 17.10
C SER A 89 -11.21 12.41 17.34
N LEU A 90 -11.29 11.41 16.47
CA LEU A 90 -10.50 10.19 16.55
C LEU A 90 -9.54 10.08 15.35
N PRO A 91 -8.28 9.69 15.58
CA PRO A 91 -7.36 9.40 14.51
C PRO A 91 -7.75 8.06 13.83
N VAL A 92 -7.85 8.09 12.51
CA VAL A 92 -8.06 6.91 11.68
C VAL A 92 -6.99 6.87 10.60
N ALA A 93 -6.65 5.67 10.17
CA ALA A 93 -5.76 5.45 9.05
C ALA A 93 -6.53 4.94 7.83
N SER A 94 -6.03 5.24 6.65
CA SER A 94 -6.53 4.71 5.39
C SER A 94 -5.38 4.22 4.53
N ILE A 95 -5.51 3.05 3.94
CA ILE A 95 -4.63 2.64 2.86
C ILE A 95 -4.99 3.50 1.65
N GLU A 96 -4.08 4.40 1.31
CA GLU A 96 -4.21 5.32 0.18
C GLU A 96 -3.95 4.58 -1.13
N SER A 97 -2.89 3.77 -1.13
CA SER A 97 -2.52 2.93 -2.27
C SER A 97 -1.92 1.62 -1.79
N ILE A 98 -2.21 0.54 -2.49
CA ILE A 98 -1.58 -0.76 -2.27
C ILE A 98 -1.49 -1.50 -3.59
N PHE A 99 -0.30 -1.97 -3.91
CA PHE A 99 -0.06 -2.72 -5.13
C PHE A 99 0.93 -3.86 -4.88
N LEU A 100 0.70 -4.96 -5.56
CA LEU A 100 1.60 -6.10 -5.61
C LEU A 100 1.63 -6.60 -7.04
N ASP A 101 2.83 -6.73 -7.59
CA ASP A 101 3.03 -7.20 -8.95
C ASP A 101 2.35 -8.57 -9.15
N ILE A 102 1.72 -8.77 -10.30
CA ILE A 102 0.82 -9.90 -10.55
C ILE A 102 1.47 -11.26 -10.29
N GLU A 103 2.76 -11.38 -10.63
CA GLU A 103 3.54 -12.62 -10.44
C GLU A 103 3.76 -12.95 -8.95
N HIS A 104 3.64 -11.95 -8.08
CA HIS A 104 3.91 -12.05 -6.65
C HIS A 104 2.66 -12.07 -5.77
N ARG A 105 1.45 -12.09 -6.36
CA ARG A 105 0.15 -12.09 -5.65
C ARG A 105 -0.22 -13.42 -5.00
N LYS A 106 0.70 -14.38 -4.99
CA LYS A 106 0.53 -15.66 -4.30
C LYS A 106 1.20 -15.65 -2.94
N GLY A 107 0.71 -16.48 -2.03
CA GLY A 107 1.28 -16.61 -0.69
C GLY A 107 0.98 -15.42 0.22
N ALA A 108 1.92 -15.07 1.11
CA ALA A 108 1.74 -14.10 2.18
C ALA A 108 2.15 -12.65 1.83
N ASN A 109 2.55 -12.36 0.60
CA ASN A 109 3.11 -11.06 0.23
C ASN A 109 2.13 -9.89 0.47
N GLY A 110 0.87 -10.04 0.06
CA GLY A 110 -0.17 -9.05 0.34
C GLY A 110 -0.40 -8.82 1.84
N LEU A 111 -0.35 -9.90 2.64
CA LEU A 111 -0.47 -9.81 4.10
C LEU A 111 0.73 -9.09 4.73
N ARG A 112 1.93 -9.21 4.18
CA ARG A 112 3.11 -8.47 4.66
C ARG A 112 2.90 -6.96 4.54
N LEU A 113 2.41 -6.48 3.38
CA LEU A 113 2.06 -5.07 3.16
C LEU A 113 0.96 -4.61 4.12
N LEU A 114 -0.12 -5.39 4.26
CA LEU A 114 -1.22 -5.05 5.16
C LEU A 114 -0.81 -5.06 6.64
N ASN A 115 0.09 -5.95 7.04
CA ASN A 115 0.61 -5.98 8.41
C ASN A 115 1.48 -4.76 8.70
N TRP A 116 2.30 -4.33 7.73
CA TRP A 116 3.04 -3.07 7.87
C TRP A 116 2.09 -1.86 7.99
N ALA A 117 1.05 -1.79 7.14
CA ALA A 117 0.04 -0.73 7.20
C ALA A 117 -0.65 -0.67 8.59
N LYS A 118 -1.00 -1.83 9.15
CA LYS A 118 -1.54 -1.93 10.51
C LYS A 118 -0.55 -1.45 11.57
N TRP A 119 0.71 -1.85 11.44
CA TRP A 119 1.76 -1.45 12.36
C TRP A 119 1.95 0.07 12.32
N PHE A 120 2.05 0.67 11.12
CA PHE A 120 2.16 2.11 10.94
C PHE A 120 0.96 2.85 11.55
N ALA A 121 -0.26 2.46 11.21
CA ALA A 121 -1.49 3.05 11.73
C ALA A 121 -1.54 3.01 13.26
N ARG A 122 -1.19 1.87 13.86
CA ARG A 122 -1.12 1.70 15.31
C ARG A 122 -0.07 2.60 15.95
N GLY A 123 1.11 2.72 15.34
CA GLY A 123 2.18 3.62 15.79
C GLY A 123 1.79 5.10 15.76
N LYS A 124 0.81 5.47 14.93
CA LYS A 124 0.20 6.82 14.87
C LYS A 124 -1.01 7.00 15.76
N GLY A 125 -1.36 6.01 16.58
CA GLY A 125 -2.51 6.07 17.48
C GLY A 125 -3.88 5.93 16.79
N ALA A 126 -3.91 5.49 15.53
CA ALA A 126 -5.17 5.30 14.82
C ALA A 126 -6.01 4.20 15.46
N VAL A 127 -7.31 4.46 15.63
CA VAL A 127 -8.28 3.51 16.19
C VAL A 127 -8.73 2.46 15.20
N GLY A 128 -8.46 2.67 13.91
CA GLY A 128 -8.78 1.75 12.82
C GLY A 128 -8.02 2.07 11.54
N LEU A 129 -7.98 1.08 10.66
CA LEU A 129 -7.40 1.18 9.32
C LEU A 129 -8.46 0.80 8.30
N THR A 130 -8.75 1.71 7.37
CA THR A 130 -9.66 1.46 6.26
C THR A 130 -8.90 1.02 5.01
N LEU A 131 -9.53 0.16 4.24
CA LEU A 131 -9.04 -0.32 2.96
C LEU A 131 -10.18 -0.26 1.94
N THR A 132 -9.93 0.38 0.81
CA THR A 132 -10.83 0.35 -0.34
C THR A 132 -10.32 -0.67 -1.35
N ALA A 133 -11.18 -1.57 -1.77
CA ALA A 133 -10.87 -2.56 -2.79
C ALA A 133 -11.91 -2.50 -3.91
N VAL A 134 -11.46 -2.65 -5.15
CA VAL A 134 -12.36 -2.74 -6.30
C VAL A 134 -13.09 -4.08 -6.26
N GLU A 135 -14.38 -4.06 -6.54
CA GLU A 135 -15.23 -5.25 -6.56
C GLU A 135 -14.72 -6.31 -7.54
N GLY A 136 -14.78 -7.58 -7.13
CA GLY A 136 -14.31 -8.73 -7.91
C GLY A 136 -12.79 -8.95 -7.87
N THR A 137 -12.02 -8.10 -7.21
CA THR A 137 -10.55 -8.25 -7.13
C THR A 137 -10.09 -9.21 -6.03
N ARG A 138 -8.85 -9.68 -6.17
CA ARG A 138 -8.20 -10.47 -5.10
C ARG A 138 -8.04 -9.68 -3.80
N LEU A 139 -7.87 -8.36 -3.90
CA LEU A 139 -7.76 -7.50 -2.74
C LEU A 139 -9.08 -7.47 -1.96
N GLU A 140 -10.22 -7.40 -2.66
CA GLU A 140 -11.53 -7.51 -2.02
C GLU A 140 -11.72 -8.86 -1.32
N GLN A 141 -11.38 -9.97 -1.99
CA GLN A 141 -11.46 -11.31 -1.40
C GLN A 141 -10.61 -11.45 -0.15
N LEU A 142 -9.41 -10.85 -0.15
CA LEU A 142 -8.54 -10.82 1.03
C LEU A 142 -9.16 -9.95 2.13
N ALA A 143 -9.64 -8.75 1.80
CA ALA A 143 -10.26 -7.83 2.74
C ALA A 143 -11.47 -8.46 3.45
N LEU A 144 -12.33 -9.16 2.73
CA LEU A 144 -13.50 -9.87 3.29
C LEU A 144 -13.12 -10.96 4.31
N ARG A 145 -11.90 -11.50 4.23
CA ARG A 145 -11.41 -12.53 5.18
C ARG A 145 -10.80 -11.94 6.45
N ILE A 146 -10.26 -10.72 6.38
CA ILE A 146 -9.44 -10.14 7.47
C ILE A 146 -10.04 -8.88 8.08
N ALA A 147 -11.08 -8.32 7.47
CA ALA A 147 -11.69 -7.06 7.87
C ALA A 147 -13.22 -7.15 7.81
N ARG A 148 -13.88 -6.25 8.54
CA ARG A 148 -15.33 -6.08 8.49
C ARG A 148 -15.69 -5.07 7.41
N LYS A 149 -16.60 -5.42 6.48
CA LYS A 149 -17.18 -4.46 5.53
C LYS A 149 -18.07 -3.47 6.28
N THR A 150 -17.78 -2.18 6.16
CA THR A 150 -18.46 -1.11 6.92
C THR A 150 -19.23 -0.13 6.03
N SER A 151 -18.87 -0.01 4.75
CA SER A 151 -19.46 1.00 3.86
C SER A 151 -19.37 0.58 2.40
N HIS A 152 -20.11 1.31 1.56
CA HIS A 152 -19.96 1.35 0.11
C HIS A 152 -19.45 2.73 -0.28
N ASN A 153 -18.49 2.81 -1.19
CA ASN A 153 -18.03 4.06 -1.77
C ASN A 153 -18.70 4.28 -3.12
N PHE A 154 -19.18 5.50 -3.35
CA PHE A 154 -19.79 5.93 -4.59
C PHE A 154 -19.04 7.16 -5.11
N PHE A 155 -18.74 7.19 -6.40
CA PHE A 155 -18.13 8.35 -7.04
C PHE A 155 -19.21 9.13 -7.81
N MET A 156 -19.21 10.44 -7.67
CA MET A 156 -20.14 11.35 -8.33
C MET A 156 -19.32 12.44 -9.02
N GLU A 157 -19.48 12.56 -10.33
CA GLU A 157 -18.86 13.65 -11.08
C GLU A 157 -19.53 14.98 -10.72
N VAL A 158 -18.73 16.06 -10.64
CA VAL A 158 -19.17 17.43 -10.33
C VAL A 158 -18.69 18.42 -11.38
#